data_a0c827272ae75ac45f5d1b8590d65f95
#
_entry.id   a0c827272ae75ac45f5d1b8590d65f95
#
_cell.length_a   1.000
_cell.length_b   1.000
_cell.length_c   1.000
_cell.angle_alpha   90.00
_cell.angle_beta   90.00
_cell.angle_gamma   90.00
#
_symmetry.space_group_name_H-M   'P 1'
#
loop_
_entity.id
_entity.type
_entity.pdbx_description
1 polymer ?
#
loop_
_entity_poly.entity_id
_entity_poly.type
_entity_poly.pdbx_seq_one_letter_code
_entity_poly.pdbx_strand_id
1 'polypeptide(L)'
;MTPAQKSGRRIAVIVAHPDDEVLGCGGTIRRHILAGDEVWVVILADGETSREGTSGDKAVVERETAAQAAANILGVQHLAVHRFADNRLDAEPLLHIIRVVEQHIREISPDTVYTHHAGDLNIDHRRTHEAILTACRPQLSHPVTRMLAFETPSSTEWQQPSGVLSFSPNWFVDISSTP
;
A
#
# COMPACT_ATOMS: atom_id res chain seq x y z
N MET A 1 -17.43 30.72 19.20
CA MET A 1 -16.40 30.38 18.21
C MET A 1 -16.42 28.86 18.07
N THR A 2 -17.00 28.35 16.98
CA THR A 2 -17.00 26.92 16.66
C THR A 2 -15.55 26.51 16.38
N PRO A 3 -15.00 25.44 16.99
CA PRO A 3 -13.67 24.98 16.65
C PRO A 3 -13.67 24.60 15.17
N ALA A 4 -12.75 25.16 14.42
CA ALA A 4 -12.53 24.74 13.03
C ALA A 4 -12.35 23.23 13.03
N GLN A 5 -13.24 22.51 12.35
CA GLN A 5 -13.14 21.09 12.10
C GLN A 5 -11.79 20.89 11.38
N LYS A 6 -10.80 20.31 12.06
CA LYS A 6 -9.57 19.88 11.40
C LYS A 6 -10.02 18.92 10.31
N SER A 7 -9.90 19.32 9.05
CA SER A 7 -10.07 18.36 7.95
C SER A 7 -9.05 17.26 8.21
N GLY A 8 -9.52 16.01 8.27
CA GLY A 8 -8.64 14.85 8.41
C GLY A 8 -7.58 14.86 7.32
N ARG A 9 -6.42 14.27 7.58
CA ARG A 9 -5.39 14.06 6.56
C ARG A 9 -5.89 13.06 5.52
N ARG A 10 -5.36 13.14 4.31
CA ARG A 10 -5.58 12.12 3.29
C ARG A 10 -4.38 11.20 3.23
N ILE A 11 -4.64 9.92 3.47
CA ILE A 11 -3.64 8.87 3.56
C ILE A 11 -3.83 7.91 2.40
N ALA A 12 -2.79 7.61 1.65
CA ALA A 12 -2.79 6.53 0.68
C ALA A 12 -1.93 5.37 1.18
N VAL A 13 -2.47 4.16 1.11
CA VAL A 13 -1.74 2.91 1.32
C VAL A 13 -1.71 2.20 -0.01
N ILE A 14 -0.54 2.09 -0.63
CA ILE A 14 -0.39 1.54 -1.97
C ILE A 14 0.50 0.31 -1.88
N VAL A 15 -0.05 -0.86 -2.21
CA VAL A 15 0.54 -2.18 -1.99
C VAL A 15 0.50 -3.05 -3.25
N ALA A 16 1.28 -4.12 -3.24
CA ALA A 16 1.34 -5.05 -4.35
C ALA A 16 0.13 -5.98 -4.37
N HIS A 17 -0.16 -6.68 -3.26
CA HIS A 17 -1.15 -7.76 -3.22
C HIS A 17 -2.25 -7.52 -2.19
N PRO A 18 -3.43 -8.17 -2.36
CA PRO A 18 -4.51 -8.11 -1.38
C PRO A 18 -4.15 -8.90 -0.10
N ASP A 19 -3.76 -8.27 0.94
CA ASP A 19 -3.39 -8.65 2.31
C ASP A 19 -2.20 -7.84 2.84
N ASP A 20 -1.35 -7.33 1.98
CA ASP A 20 -0.15 -6.56 2.34
C ASP A 20 -0.48 -5.34 3.21
N GLU A 21 -1.58 -4.64 2.90
CA GLU A 21 -2.06 -3.48 3.66
C GLU A 21 -2.45 -3.84 5.08
N VAL A 22 -3.01 -5.04 5.27
CA VAL A 22 -3.41 -5.55 6.58
C VAL A 22 -2.19 -6.01 7.36
N LEU A 23 -1.34 -6.83 6.73
CA LEU A 23 -0.15 -7.42 7.34
C LEU A 23 0.89 -6.35 7.69
N GLY A 24 1.12 -5.41 6.79
CA GLY A 24 2.16 -4.39 6.95
C GLY A 24 1.74 -3.19 7.81
N CYS A 25 0.49 -2.74 7.69
CA CYS A 25 0.05 -1.52 8.37
C CYS A 25 -1.43 -1.48 8.80
N GLY A 26 -2.10 -2.62 8.97
CA GLY A 26 -3.52 -2.66 9.37
C GLY A 26 -3.83 -1.89 10.64
N GLY A 27 -3.03 -2.05 11.69
CA GLY A 27 -3.18 -1.27 12.93
C GLY A 27 -2.98 0.23 12.72
N THR A 28 -2.03 0.62 11.85
CA THR A 28 -1.79 2.01 11.47
C THR A 28 -2.96 2.60 10.68
N ILE A 29 -3.51 1.85 9.73
CA ILE A 29 -4.74 2.21 9.01
C ILE A 29 -5.86 2.49 9.99
N ARG A 30 -6.12 1.56 10.89
CA ARG A 30 -7.17 1.71 11.90
C ARG A 30 -6.93 2.95 12.78
N ARG A 31 -5.69 3.24 13.14
CA ARG A 31 -5.31 4.42 13.91
C ARG A 31 -5.64 5.73 13.18
N HIS A 32 -5.38 5.79 11.86
CA HIS A 32 -5.74 6.94 11.03
C HIS A 32 -7.26 7.13 10.98
N ILE A 33 -8.02 6.06 10.76
CA ILE A 33 -9.48 6.10 10.74
C ILE A 33 -10.05 6.66 12.05
N LEU A 34 -9.56 6.15 13.20
CA LEU A 34 -9.97 6.62 14.52
C LEU A 34 -9.59 8.08 14.78
N ALA A 35 -8.55 8.58 14.13
CA ALA A 35 -8.14 9.99 14.18
C ALA A 35 -8.98 10.91 13.27
N GLY A 36 -9.89 10.34 12.47
CA GLY A 36 -10.71 11.09 11.50
C GLY A 36 -9.99 11.40 10.18
N ASP A 37 -8.89 10.70 9.89
CA ASP A 37 -8.21 10.78 8.61
C ASP A 37 -8.97 9.99 7.54
N GLU A 38 -8.90 10.44 6.28
CA GLU A 38 -9.45 9.73 5.12
C GLU A 38 -8.39 8.77 4.57
N VAL A 39 -8.69 7.47 4.55
CA VAL A 39 -7.74 6.44 4.12
C VAL A 39 -8.19 5.80 2.82
N TRP A 40 -7.27 5.77 1.86
CA TRP A 40 -7.39 5.13 0.56
C TRP A 40 -6.41 3.96 0.49
N VAL A 41 -6.92 2.79 0.09
CA VAL A 41 -6.09 1.62 -0.18
C VAL A 41 -6.09 1.34 -1.68
N VAL A 42 -4.92 1.16 -2.27
CA VAL A 42 -4.72 0.81 -3.68
C VAL A 42 -3.88 -0.46 -3.74
N ILE A 43 -4.43 -1.50 -4.34
CA ILE A 43 -3.79 -2.80 -4.54
C ILE A 43 -3.49 -2.94 -6.03
N LEU A 44 -2.27 -3.30 -6.41
CA LEU A 44 -1.83 -3.30 -7.79
C LEU A 44 -2.05 -4.65 -8.49
N ALA A 45 -1.68 -5.77 -7.88
CA ALA A 45 -1.77 -7.10 -8.46
C ALA A 45 -2.91 -7.92 -7.88
N ASP A 46 -3.31 -8.97 -8.60
CA ASP A 46 -4.46 -9.81 -8.24
C ASP A 46 -4.18 -10.81 -7.10
N GLY A 47 -2.91 -11.11 -6.81
CA GLY A 47 -2.46 -11.99 -5.72
C GLY A 47 -2.76 -13.49 -5.94
N GLU A 48 -3.18 -13.91 -7.14
CA GLU A 48 -3.58 -15.30 -7.42
C GLU A 48 -2.97 -15.88 -8.70
N THR A 49 -2.66 -15.08 -9.70
CA THR A 49 -2.27 -15.60 -11.03
C THR A 49 -0.89 -16.25 -11.08
N SER A 50 -0.07 -16.15 -10.03
CA SER A 50 1.21 -16.86 -9.92
C SER A 50 1.08 -18.31 -9.47
N ARG A 51 -0.08 -18.74 -8.95
CA ARG A 51 -0.27 -20.06 -8.34
C ARG A 51 -0.67 -21.10 -9.40
N GLU A 52 0.07 -22.21 -9.45
CA GLU A 52 -0.28 -23.32 -10.31
C GLU A 52 -1.62 -23.97 -9.89
N GLY A 53 -2.52 -24.18 -10.85
CA GLY A 53 -3.77 -24.91 -10.65
C GLY A 53 -4.93 -24.13 -10.01
N THR A 54 -4.73 -22.91 -9.54
CA THR A 54 -5.77 -22.05 -8.96
C THR A 54 -6.11 -20.82 -9.79
N SER A 55 -5.41 -20.61 -10.89
CA SER A 55 -5.53 -19.43 -11.74
C SER A 55 -6.82 -19.43 -12.55
N GLY A 56 -7.86 -18.86 -11.98
CA GLY A 56 -9.10 -18.59 -12.67
C GLY A 56 -9.73 -17.32 -12.12
N ASP A 57 -10.55 -16.66 -12.92
CA ASP A 57 -11.29 -15.44 -12.53
C ASP A 57 -12.00 -15.58 -11.16
N LYS A 58 -12.40 -16.81 -10.81
CA LYS A 58 -13.06 -17.10 -9.53
C LYS A 58 -12.14 -16.84 -8.33
N ALA A 59 -10.89 -17.31 -8.35
CA ALA A 59 -9.94 -17.10 -7.25
C ALA A 59 -9.62 -15.60 -7.07
N VAL A 60 -9.44 -14.89 -8.18
CA VAL A 60 -9.23 -13.43 -8.16
C VAL A 60 -10.43 -12.71 -7.52
N VAL A 61 -11.67 -13.07 -7.91
CA VAL A 61 -12.88 -12.47 -7.34
C VAL A 61 -13.03 -12.79 -5.85
N GLU A 62 -12.69 -14.01 -5.43
CA GLU A 62 -12.69 -14.38 -4.01
C GLU A 62 -11.67 -13.57 -3.21
N ARG A 63 -10.47 -13.33 -3.78
CA ARG A 63 -9.44 -12.51 -3.17
C ARG A 63 -9.85 -11.04 -3.06
N GLU A 64 -10.41 -10.46 -4.13
CA GLU A 64 -10.96 -9.09 -4.12
C GLU A 64 -12.08 -8.94 -3.07
N THR A 65 -12.95 -9.96 -2.94
CA THR A 65 -14.02 -9.98 -1.94
C THR A 65 -13.46 -9.99 -0.52
N ALA A 66 -12.39 -10.75 -0.27
CA ALA A 66 -11.72 -10.79 1.02
C ALA A 66 -11.05 -9.44 1.34
N ALA A 67 -10.38 -8.80 0.36
CA ALA A 67 -9.80 -7.48 0.53
C ALA A 67 -10.86 -6.42 0.86
N GLN A 68 -12.03 -6.47 0.18
CA GLN A 68 -13.14 -5.56 0.50
C GLN A 68 -13.69 -5.80 1.92
N ALA A 69 -13.78 -7.06 2.36
CA ALA A 69 -14.21 -7.38 3.72
C ALA A 69 -13.21 -6.85 4.77
N ALA A 70 -11.90 -7.01 4.54
CA ALA A 70 -10.86 -6.47 5.39
C ALA A 70 -10.90 -4.93 5.45
N ALA A 71 -11.05 -4.27 4.30
CA ALA A 71 -11.21 -2.82 4.21
C ALA A 71 -12.42 -2.32 5.05
N ASN A 72 -13.54 -3.02 4.97
CA ASN A 72 -14.74 -2.70 5.76
C ASN A 72 -14.50 -2.84 7.27
N ILE A 73 -13.81 -3.90 7.71
CA ILE A 73 -13.46 -4.12 9.12
C ILE A 73 -12.54 -3.01 9.63
N LEU A 74 -11.55 -2.63 8.85
CA LEU A 74 -10.62 -1.55 9.19
C LEU A 74 -11.29 -0.16 9.16
N GLY A 75 -12.41 -0.02 8.45
CA GLY A 75 -13.11 1.27 8.24
C GLY A 75 -12.53 2.08 7.09
N VAL A 76 -11.81 1.44 6.17
CA VAL A 76 -11.28 2.09 4.95
C VAL A 76 -12.44 2.55 4.07
N GLN A 77 -12.43 3.81 3.66
CA GLN A 77 -13.51 4.41 2.87
C GLN A 77 -13.38 4.12 1.38
N HIS A 78 -12.16 3.94 0.90
CA HIS A 78 -11.89 3.82 -0.53
C HIS A 78 -10.88 2.69 -0.78
N LEU A 79 -11.30 1.68 -1.52
CA LEU A 79 -10.47 0.57 -1.99
C LEU A 79 -10.47 0.54 -3.51
N ALA A 80 -9.30 0.57 -4.12
CA ALA A 80 -9.09 0.33 -5.54
C ALA A 80 -8.22 -0.93 -5.72
N VAL A 81 -8.67 -1.87 -6.53
CA VAL A 81 -7.93 -3.09 -6.85
C VAL A 81 -7.66 -3.11 -8.34
N HIS A 82 -6.40 -3.19 -8.70
CA HIS A 82 -5.94 -3.44 -10.07
C HIS A 82 -5.68 -4.93 -10.26
N ARG A 83 -5.53 -5.36 -11.50
CA ARG A 83 -5.32 -6.76 -11.86
C ARG A 83 -4.04 -6.95 -12.65
N PHE A 84 -2.95 -6.33 -12.20
CA PHE A 84 -1.63 -6.76 -12.69
C PHE A 84 -1.40 -8.22 -12.28
N ALA A 85 -0.70 -8.97 -13.12
CA ALA A 85 -0.43 -10.38 -12.83
C ALA A 85 0.47 -10.50 -11.59
N ASP A 86 0.07 -11.37 -10.66
CA ASP A 86 0.77 -11.67 -9.41
C ASP A 86 2.20 -12.18 -9.66
N ASN A 87 3.15 -11.68 -8.87
CA ASN A 87 4.59 -11.96 -8.97
C ASN A 87 5.19 -11.73 -10.37
N ARG A 88 4.64 -10.73 -11.09
CA ARG A 88 5.04 -10.36 -12.45
C ARG A 88 5.15 -8.84 -12.70
N LEU A 89 5.18 -8.02 -11.66
CA LEU A 89 5.38 -6.59 -11.84
C LEU A 89 6.77 -6.25 -12.41
N ASP A 90 7.72 -7.15 -12.35
CA ASP A 90 9.02 -7.03 -13.02
C ASP A 90 8.94 -7.23 -14.54
N ALA A 91 7.90 -7.93 -15.03
CA ALA A 91 7.61 -8.09 -16.45
C ALA A 91 6.78 -6.93 -17.03
N GLU A 92 6.17 -6.11 -16.16
CA GLU A 92 5.47 -4.89 -16.57
C GLU A 92 6.46 -3.74 -16.82
N PRO A 93 6.27 -2.94 -17.88
CA PRO A 93 7.02 -1.69 -17.99
C PRO A 93 6.82 -0.83 -16.74
N LEU A 94 7.90 -0.49 -16.04
CA LEU A 94 7.81 0.31 -14.82
C LEU A 94 7.02 1.60 -15.02
N LEU A 95 7.13 2.24 -16.20
CA LEU A 95 6.35 3.44 -16.53
C LEU A 95 4.84 3.20 -16.50
N HIS A 96 4.38 1.99 -16.83
CA HIS A 96 2.96 1.65 -16.76
C HIS A 96 2.49 1.64 -15.30
N ILE A 97 3.24 1.00 -14.40
CA ILE A 97 2.95 0.99 -12.96
C ILE A 97 2.99 2.42 -12.40
N ILE A 98 4.02 3.19 -12.74
CA ILE A 98 4.14 4.61 -12.33
C ILE A 98 2.90 5.41 -12.72
N ARG A 99 2.40 5.26 -13.96
CA ARG A 99 1.23 6.01 -14.43
C ARG A 99 -0.03 5.68 -13.65
N VAL A 100 -0.23 4.41 -13.30
CA VAL A 100 -1.35 3.98 -12.44
C VAL A 100 -1.22 4.65 -11.07
N VAL A 101 -0.05 4.60 -10.46
CA VAL A 101 0.21 5.26 -9.17
C VAL A 101 0.02 6.77 -9.26
N GLU A 102 0.58 7.44 -10.27
CA GLU A 102 0.42 8.88 -10.49
C GLU A 102 -1.06 9.29 -10.64
N GLN A 103 -1.88 8.46 -11.28
CA GLN A 103 -3.32 8.70 -11.37
C GLN A 103 -3.95 8.74 -9.98
N HIS A 104 -3.70 7.73 -9.13
CA HIS A 104 -4.21 7.70 -7.77
C HIS A 104 -3.68 8.87 -6.92
N ILE A 105 -2.40 9.20 -7.03
CA ILE A 105 -1.84 10.36 -6.31
C ILE A 105 -2.55 11.67 -6.69
N ARG A 106 -2.88 11.86 -7.97
CA ARG A 106 -3.64 13.05 -8.42
C ARG A 106 -5.07 13.06 -7.89
N GLU A 107 -5.76 11.91 -7.92
CA GLU A 107 -7.16 11.77 -7.48
C GLU A 107 -7.28 11.94 -5.96
N ILE A 108 -6.44 11.26 -5.21
CA ILE A 108 -6.44 11.27 -3.74
C ILE A 108 -5.85 12.58 -3.21
N SER A 109 -4.80 13.09 -3.84
CA SER A 109 -3.95 14.17 -3.32
C SER A 109 -3.52 13.90 -1.87
N PRO A 110 -2.90 12.76 -1.55
CA PRO A 110 -2.57 12.39 -0.17
C PRO A 110 -1.41 13.24 0.34
N ASP A 111 -1.40 13.52 1.64
CA ASP A 111 -0.22 14.09 2.30
C ASP A 111 0.79 13.03 2.75
N THR A 112 0.31 11.82 3.00
CA THR A 112 1.13 10.69 3.45
C THR A 112 0.85 9.44 2.62
N VAL A 113 1.90 8.76 2.19
CA VAL A 113 1.83 7.48 1.48
C VAL A 113 2.55 6.40 2.28
N TYR A 114 1.89 5.25 2.46
CA TYR A 114 2.48 4.02 2.99
C TYR A 114 2.69 3.01 1.86
N THR A 115 3.82 2.31 1.89
CA THR A 115 4.14 1.28 0.88
C THR A 115 5.16 0.27 1.41
N HIS A 116 5.53 -0.69 0.59
CA HIS A 116 6.53 -1.71 0.90
C HIS A 116 7.94 -1.14 1.08
N HIS A 117 8.79 -1.92 1.74
CA HIS A 117 10.22 -1.65 1.86
C HIS A 117 10.96 -1.94 0.53
N ALA A 118 11.92 -1.08 0.18
CA ALA A 118 12.72 -1.20 -1.05
C ALA A 118 13.56 -2.49 -1.12
N GLY A 119 13.94 -3.04 0.03
CA GLY A 119 14.75 -4.25 0.15
C GLY A 119 13.94 -5.51 0.44
N ASP A 120 12.64 -5.53 0.17
CA ASP A 120 11.79 -6.70 0.38
C ASP A 120 12.20 -7.89 -0.51
N LEU A 121 11.97 -9.13 -0.05
CA LEU A 121 12.27 -10.33 -0.83
C LEU A 121 11.38 -10.43 -2.07
N ASN A 122 10.08 -10.09 -1.94
CA ASN A 122 9.12 -10.17 -3.03
C ASN A 122 9.43 -9.12 -4.11
N ILE A 123 9.47 -9.56 -5.36
CA ILE A 123 9.80 -8.68 -6.49
C ILE A 123 8.72 -7.61 -6.72
N ASP A 124 7.43 -7.95 -6.55
CA ASP A 124 6.33 -7.02 -6.74
C ASP A 124 6.34 -5.92 -5.67
N HIS A 125 6.72 -6.24 -4.42
CA HIS A 125 6.91 -5.25 -3.36
C HIS A 125 7.98 -4.23 -3.74
N ARG A 126 9.12 -4.69 -4.26
CA ARG A 126 10.21 -3.80 -4.72
C ARG A 126 9.79 -2.93 -5.90
N ARG A 127 9.07 -3.51 -6.89
CA ARG A 127 8.58 -2.76 -8.05
C ARG A 127 7.51 -1.74 -7.67
N THR A 128 6.63 -2.09 -6.72
CA THR A 128 5.65 -1.18 -6.14
C THR A 128 6.35 0.00 -5.46
N HIS A 129 7.33 -0.28 -4.59
CA HIS A 129 8.13 0.76 -3.94
C HIS A 129 8.80 1.71 -4.96
N GLU A 130 9.46 1.15 -5.98
CA GLU A 130 10.16 1.91 -7.03
C GLU A 130 9.20 2.83 -7.82
N ALA A 131 8.03 2.31 -8.16
CA ALA A 131 6.99 3.06 -8.85
C ALA A 131 6.47 4.22 -8.01
N ILE A 132 6.21 3.98 -6.71
CA ILE A 132 5.71 5.00 -5.78
C ILE A 132 6.78 6.06 -5.51
N LEU A 133 8.03 5.66 -5.29
CA LEU A 133 9.13 6.61 -5.11
C LEU A 133 9.25 7.56 -6.31
N THR A 134 9.08 7.03 -7.51
CA THR A 134 9.12 7.82 -8.75
C THR A 134 7.89 8.73 -8.88
N ALA A 135 6.70 8.21 -8.62
CA ALA A 135 5.44 8.96 -8.71
C ALA A 135 5.37 10.09 -7.66
N CYS A 136 5.91 9.86 -6.47
CA CYS A 136 5.91 10.81 -5.35
C CYS A 136 7.16 11.72 -5.32
N ARG A 137 7.99 11.75 -6.37
CA ARG A 137 9.16 12.63 -6.43
C ARG A 137 8.78 14.10 -6.18
N PRO A 138 9.57 14.86 -5.41
CA PRO A 138 9.26 16.25 -5.10
C PRO A 138 9.15 17.10 -6.38
N GLN A 139 7.97 17.64 -6.62
CA GLN A 139 7.71 18.61 -7.70
C GLN A 139 6.93 19.79 -7.12
N LEU A 140 6.95 20.92 -7.78
CA LEU A 140 6.12 22.06 -7.41
C LEU A 140 4.64 21.62 -7.40
N SER A 141 3.93 21.92 -6.32
CA SER A 141 2.54 21.51 -6.10
C SER A 141 2.26 20.03 -5.82
N HIS A 142 3.28 19.19 -5.60
CA HIS A 142 3.05 17.79 -5.25
C HIS A 142 2.48 17.67 -3.82
N PRO A 143 1.37 16.94 -3.60
CA PRO A 143 0.69 16.91 -2.30
C PRO A 143 1.44 16.07 -1.25
N VAL A 144 2.19 15.03 -1.67
CA VAL A 144 2.84 14.09 -0.77
C VAL A 144 4.01 14.75 -0.05
N THR A 145 3.90 14.86 1.26
CA THR A 145 4.94 15.40 2.13
C THR A 145 5.67 14.32 2.92
N ARG A 146 5.08 13.11 2.99
CA ARG A 146 5.64 11.98 3.73
C ARG A 146 5.41 10.67 2.99
N MET A 147 6.48 9.89 2.85
CA MET A 147 6.43 8.52 2.37
C MET A 147 7.04 7.61 3.44
N LEU A 148 6.30 6.58 3.85
CA LEU A 148 6.68 5.64 4.89
C LEU A 148 6.66 4.22 4.32
N ALA A 149 7.72 3.47 4.58
CA ALA A 149 7.81 2.07 4.20
C ALA A 149 7.58 1.19 5.43
N PHE A 150 6.80 0.14 5.26
CA PHE A 150 6.56 -0.87 6.28
C PHE A 150 7.23 -2.20 5.92
N GLU A 151 7.42 -3.07 6.91
CA GLU A 151 7.76 -4.47 6.69
C GLU A 151 6.50 -5.30 6.46
N THR A 152 6.59 -6.27 5.56
CA THR A 152 5.56 -7.28 5.36
C THR A 152 6.04 -8.59 5.96
N PRO A 153 5.38 -9.13 7.04
CA PRO A 153 5.73 -10.43 7.62
C PRO A 153 5.73 -11.55 6.56
N SER A 154 6.65 -12.47 6.68
CA SER A 154 6.89 -13.57 5.71
C SER A 154 7.41 -13.11 4.34
N SER A 155 7.97 -11.91 4.27
CA SER A 155 8.57 -11.38 3.05
C SER A 155 9.79 -10.51 3.35
N THR A 156 9.61 -9.40 4.06
CA THR A 156 10.71 -8.43 4.30
C THR A 156 11.83 -9.04 5.15
N GLU A 157 11.49 -9.77 6.23
CA GLU A 157 12.48 -10.38 7.13
C GLU A 157 13.20 -11.60 6.54
N TRP A 158 12.68 -12.17 5.44
CA TRP A 158 13.33 -13.29 4.76
C TRP A 158 14.43 -12.85 3.79
N GLN A 159 14.46 -11.55 3.49
CA GLN A 159 15.55 -11.01 2.69
C GLN A 159 16.87 -11.12 3.46
N GLN A 160 17.88 -11.66 2.80
CA GLN A 160 19.23 -11.75 3.37
C GLN A 160 19.75 -10.33 3.67
N PRO A 161 20.32 -10.07 4.85
CA PRO A 161 20.93 -8.80 5.16
C PRO A 161 22.04 -8.46 4.15
N SER A 162 21.74 -7.59 3.22
CA SER A 162 22.68 -7.12 2.19
C SER A 162 23.24 -5.71 2.50
N GLY A 163 23.31 -5.36 3.77
CA GLY A 163 23.90 -4.13 4.28
C GLY A 163 23.05 -2.88 4.00
N VAL A 164 22.93 -2.46 2.75
CA VAL A 164 22.31 -1.17 2.40
C VAL A 164 20.77 -1.21 2.38
N LEU A 165 20.16 -2.38 2.19
CA LEU A 165 18.71 -2.54 2.02
C LEU A 165 18.03 -3.31 3.15
N SER A 166 18.67 -3.47 4.31
CA SER A 166 18.01 -4.07 5.46
C SER A 166 16.92 -3.17 5.99
N PHE A 167 15.76 -3.76 6.35
CA PHE A 167 14.69 -3.00 7.00
C PHE A 167 15.17 -2.55 8.39
N SER A 168 15.16 -1.25 8.63
CA SER A 168 15.56 -0.63 9.89
C SER A 168 14.52 0.44 10.26
N PRO A 169 13.53 0.08 11.10
CA PRO A 169 12.43 0.97 11.39
C PRO A 169 12.91 2.21 12.16
N ASN A 170 12.45 3.39 11.74
CA ASN A 170 12.73 4.68 12.36
C ASN A 170 11.46 5.50 12.64
N TRP A 171 10.30 4.92 12.32
CA TRP A 171 8.99 5.50 12.59
C TRP A 171 8.08 4.45 13.22
N PHE A 172 7.48 4.77 14.36
CA PHE A 172 6.63 3.86 15.11
C PHE A 172 5.27 4.48 15.34
N VAL A 173 4.22 3.69 15.20
CA VAL A 173 2.84 4.09 15.45
C VAL A 173 2.32 3.28 16.63
N ASP A 174 1.89 3.93 17.68
CA ASP A 174 1.23 3.26 18.82
C ASP A 174 -0.18 2.80 18.41
N ILE A 175 -0.36 1.49 18.37
CA ILE A 175 -1.62 0.82 18.03
C ILE A 175 -2.27 0.13 19.23
N SER A 176 -1.76 0.32 20.45
CA SER A 176 -2.25 -0.36 21.65
C SER A 176 -3.71 -0.04 22.00
N SER A 177 -4.23 1.09 21.51
CA SER A 177 -5.62 1.51 21.72
C SER A 177 -6.53 1.25 20.50
N THR A 178 -6.05 0.54 19.48
CA THR A 178 -6.88 0.14 18.33
C THR A 178 -7.59 -1.17 18.65
N PRO A 179 -8.92 -1.22 18.55
CA PRO A 179 -9.68 -2.45 18.78
C PRO A 179 -9.46 -3.46 17.67
#